data_64d3958829ddfced9fe266da40ef8cd8
#
_entry.id   64d3958829ddfced9fe266da40ef8cd8
#
_cell.length_a   1.000
_cell.length_b   1.000
_cell.length_c   1.000
_cell.angle_alpha   90.00
_cell.angle_beta   90.00
_cell.angle_gamma   90.00
#
_symmetry.space_group_name_H-M   'P 1'
#
loop_
_entity.id
_entity.type
_entity.pdbx_description
1 polymer ?
#
loop_
_entity_poly.entity_id
_entity_poly.type
_entity_poly.pdbx_seq_one_letter_code
_entity_poly.pdbx_strand_id
1 'polypeptide(L)'
;HDIYHVALRTGELTKFLDNPGFLGWVFDDELNVRCAVAPTPAGGVTIMVRDTEESDWRPLLTAALEDAQTTGPIGFTKDGRSLYLQSSVDSNTSRFVKTDLATGAVEVIASDPTYDVSGVIIEPDTREPQAVMFYKDRLERLILDESIRDDFATLDRLQHGDLVISDRDHANRTWLVAYDTDAGPVRFYRYDRDSKNATFL
;
A
#
# COMPACT_ATOMS: atom_id res chain seq x y z
N HIS A 1 -0.37 14.87 12.46
CA HIS A 1 -1.77 15.30 12.34
C HIS A 1 -2.64 14.42 13.25
N ASP A 2 -3.57 15.06 14.00
CA ASP A 2 -4.58 14.35 14.80
C ASP A 2 -5.54 13.58 13.89
N ILE A 3 -6.22 12.58 14.43
CA ILE A 3 -7.25 11.82 13.72
C ILE A 3 -8.62 12.29 14.18
N TYR A 4 -9.53 12.44 13.20
CA TYR A 4 -10.91 12.85 13.42
C TYR A 4 -11.87 11.87 12.73
N HIS A 5 -13.01 11.62 13.39
CA HIS A 5 -14.19 11.08 12.71
C HIS A 5 -14.95 12.20 12.05
N VAL A 6 -15.39 11.96 10.81
CA VAL A 6 -16.31 12.85 10.09
C VAL A 6 -17.62 12.13 9.83
N ALA A 7 -18.73 12.72 10.27
CA ALA A 7 -20.06 12.23 9.93
C ALA A 7 -20.40 12.67 8.51
N LEU A 8 -20.32 11.78 7.52
CA LEU A 8 -20.49 12.11 6.09
C LEU A 8 -21.81 12.80 5.76
N ARG A 9 -22.88 12.57 6.54
CA ARG A 9 -24.20 13.18 6.34
C ARG A 9 -24.26 14.63 6.82
N THR A 10 -23.57 14.97 7.90
CA THR A 10 -23.66 16.28 8.56
C THR A 10 -22.40 17.12 8.39
N GLY A 11 -21.26 16.50 8.05
CA GLY A 11 -19.95 17.13 8.06
C GLY A 11 -19.39 17.35 9.48
N GLU A 12 -20.05 16.86 10.52
CA GLU A 12 -19.59 16.99 11.89
C GLU A 12 -18.27 16.27 12.12
N LEU A 13 -17.31 16.96 12.73
CA LEU A 13 -15.99 16.46 13.08
C LEU A 13 -15.90 16.19 14.58
N THR A 14 -15.52 14.97 14.94
CA THR A 14 -15.21 14.60 16.32
C THR A 14 -13.76 14.14 16.39
N LYS A 15 -12.96 14.75 17.26
CA LYS A 15 -11.57 14.30 17.47
C LYS A 15 -11.58 12.88 18.01
N PHE A 16 -10.83 11.99 17.34
CA PHE A 16 -10.70 10.59 17.73
C PHE A 16 -9.39 10.32 18.47
N LEU A 17 -8.27 10.85 17.98
CA LEU A 17 -6.95 10.61 18.56
C LEU A 17 -6.05 11.84 18.41
N ASP A 18 -5.40 12.23 19.53
CA ASP A 18 -4.31 13.21 19.50
C ASP A 18 -3.03 12.58 18.97
N ASN A 19 -2.30 13.31 18.13
CA ASN A 19 -1.02 12.85 17.61
C ASN A 19 0.13 13.19 18.58
N PRO A 20 0.80 12.20 19.20
CA PRO A 20 1.94 12.45 20.08
C PRO A 20 3.24 12.79 19.33
N GLY A 21 3.20 12.93 17.99
CA GLY A 21 4.38 13.23 17.16
C GLY A 21 4.66 12.21 16.08
N PHE A 22 3.73 11.31 15.78
CA PHE A 22 3.86 10.36 14.68
C PHE A 22 3.74 11.03 13.30
N LEU A 23 4.45 10.50 12.31
CA LEU A 23 4.46 10.98 10.94
C LEU A 23 3.25 10.49 10.14
N GLY A 24 2.76 9.29 10.45
CA GLY A 24 1.65 8.64 9.76
C GLY A 24 1.01 7.53 10.59
N TRP A 25 -0.15 7.07 10.11
CA TRP A 25 -1.00 6.09 10.75
C TRP A 25 -1.46 5.03 9.76
N VAL A 26 -1.64 3.79 10.23
CA VAL A 26 -2.29 2.73 9.45
C VAL A 26 -3.39 2.10 10.28
N PHE A 27 -4.52 1.92 9.61
CA PHE A 27 -5.72 1.32 10.17
C PHE A 27 -5.79 -0.17 9.79
N ASP A 28 -6.33 -0.97 10.70
CA ASP A 28 -6.71 -2.33 10.35
C ASP A 28 -8.04 -2.37 9.58
N ASP A 29 -8.54 -3.56 9.27
CA ASP A 29 -9.77 -3.73 8.48
C ASP A 29 -11.04 -3.28 9.22
N GLU A 30 -10.99 -3.17 10.54
CA GLU A 30 -12.06 -2.66 11.39
C GLU A 30 -11.95 -1.15 11.66
N LEU A 31 -10.99 -0.47 10.98
CA LEU A 31 -10.66 0.95 11.14
C LEU A 31 -10.07 1.31 12.51
N ASN A 32 -9.52 0.35 13.25
CA ASN A 32 -8.75 0.65 14.44
C ASN A 32 -7.35 1.15 14.07
N VAL A 33 -6.86 2.17 14.78
CA VAL A 33 -5.50 2.72 14.60
C VAL A 33 -4.51 1.80 15.30
N ARG A 34 -3.86 0.90 14.58
CA ARG A 34 -2.96 -0.11 15.16
C ARG A 34 -1.51 -0.03 14.71
N CYS A 35 -1.21 0.81 13.73
CA CYS A 35 0.17 1.06 13.31
C CYS A 35 0.41 2.56 13.16
N ALA A 36 1.62 3.00 13.49
CA ALA A 36 2.07 4.37 13.37
C ALA A 36 3.54 4.42 12.94
N VAL A 37 3.96 5.53 12.35
CA VAL A 37 5.35 5.80 11.97
C VAL A 37 5.89 6.89 12.87
N ALA A 38 6.86 6.57 13.72
CA ALA A 38 7.51 7.51 14.61
C ALA A 38 8.86 7.98 14.02
N PRO A 39 9.18 9.29 14.05
CA PRO A 39 10.51 9.75 13.70
C PRO A 39 11.53 9.36 14.78
N THR A 40 12.76 9.08 14.38
CA THR A 40 13.86 8.92 15.33
C THR A 40 14.72 10.19 15.41
N PRO A 41 15.40 10.46 16.53
CA PRO A 41 16.29 11.64 16.63
C PRO A 41 17.41 11.65 15.61
N ALA A 42 17.81 10.48 15.09
CA ALA A 42 18.84 10.33 14.08
C ALA A 42 18.33 10.52 12.63
N GLY A 43 17.04 10.88 12.44
CA GLY A 43 16.44 11.10 11.11
C GLY A 43 15.86 9.84 10.47
N GLY A 44 15.96 8.69 11.11
CA GLY A 44 15.29 7.46 10.69
C GLY A 44 13.82 7.41 11.11
N VAL A 45 13.20 6.25 10.95
CA VAL A 45 11.81 5.99 11.36
C VAL A 45 11.68 4.68 12.13
N THR A 46 10.71 4.63 13.04
CA THR A 46 10.30 3.41 13.73
C THR A 46 8.84 3.12 13.39
N ILE A 47 8.57 1.94 12.89
CA ILE A 47 7.22 1.42 12.73
C ILE A 47 6.76 0.94 14.10
N MET A 48 5.75 1.60 14.64
CA MET A 48 5.14 1.31 15.92
C MET A 48 3.83 0.55 15.70
N VAL A 49 3.58 -0.46 16.53
CA VAL A 49 2.33 -1.24 16.47
C VAL A 49 1.75 -1.42 17.85
N ARG A 50 0.45 -1.69 17.90
CA ARG A 50 -0.27 -2.09 19.12
C ARG A 50 -1.31 -3.15 18.79
N ASP A 51 -1.64 -3.99 19.77
CA ASP A 51 -2.52 -5.12 19.55
C ASP A 51 -4.00 -4.70 19.51
N THR A 52 -4.38 -3.72 20.32
CA THR A 52 -5.71 -3.06 20.33
C THR A 52 -5.53 -1.55 20.47
N GLU A 53 -6.59 -0.77 20.31
CA GLU A 53 -6.54 0.69 20.50
C GLU A 53 -6.19 1.13 21.92
N GLU A 54 -6.45 0.28 22.92
CA GLU A 54 -6.15 0.53 24.33
C GLU A 54 -4.75 0.04 24.74
N SER A 55 -4.09 -0.75 23.89
CA SER A 55 -2.75 -1.29 24.16
C SER A 55 -1.67 -0.23 23.98
N ASP A 56 -0.57 -0.38 24.72
CA ASP A 56 0.61 0.45 24.56
C ASP A 56 1.28 0.22 23.20
N TRP A 57 1.86 1.29 22.66
CA TRP A 57 2.67 1.23 21.44
C TRP A 57 3.99 0.51 21.70
N ARG A 58 4.34 -0.40 20.81
CA ARG A 58 5.65 -1.08 20.80
C ARG A 58 6.32 -0.98 19.44
N PRO A 59 7.67 -0.91 19.39
CA PRO A 59 8.37 -0.92 18.12
C PRO A 59 8.27 -2.29 17.45
N LEU A 60 8.02 -2.29 16.13
CA LEU A 60 8.07 -3.47 15.28
C LEU A 60 9.37 -3.50 14.46
N LEU A 61 9.72 -2.39 13.83
CA LEU A 61 10.88 -2.25 12.97
C LEU A 61 11.43 -0.83 13.09
N THR A 62 12.74 -0.67 13.18
CA THR A 62 13.42 0.62 13.09
C THR A 62 14.29 0.65 11.84
N ALA A 63 14.09 1.66 11.01
CA ALA A 63 14.90 1.96 9.85
C ALA A 63 15.81 3.16 10.14
N ALA A 64 17.08 3.05 9.83
CA ALA A 64 18.03 4.14 9.91
C ALA A 64 17.74 5.23 8.86
N LEU A 65 18.46 6.33 8.89
CA LEU A 65 18.23 7.46 7.98
C LEU A 65 18.28 7.05 6.51
N GLU A 66 19.23 6.20 6.14
CA GLU A 66 19.41 5.70 4.76
C GLU A 66 18.23 4.87 4.26
N ASP A 67 17.52 4.16 5.16
CA ASP A 67 16.37 3.31 4.83
C ASP A 67 15.00 3.99 5.06
N ALA A 68 15.00 5.16 5.68
CA ALA A 68 13.77 5.80 6.15
C ALA A 68 12.76 6.15 5.03
N GLN A 69 13.26 6.43 3.82
CA GLN A 69 12.40 6.79 2.68
C GLN A 69 11.87 5.56 1.93
N THR A 70 12.53 4.42 2.07
CA THR A 70 12.21 3.17 1.39
C THR A 70 11.65 2.11 2.34
N THR A 71 11.38 2.51 3.60
CA THR A 71 10.78 1.63 4.62
C THR A 71 9.54 2.28 5.21
N GLY A 72 8.40 1.60 5.07
CA GLY A 72 7.13 2.06 5.59
C GLY A 72 6.04 0.99 5.57
N PRO A 73 4.98 1.16 6.38
CA PRO A 73 3.85 0.26 6.40
C PRO A 73 2.95 0.47 5.18
N ILE A 74 2.44 -0.64 4.63
CA ILE A 74 1.48 -0.65 3.52
C ILE A 74 0.07 -0.89 4.05
N GLY A 75 -0.12 -1.88 4.92
CA GLY A 75 -1.43 -2.23 5.47
C GLY A 75 -1.40 -3.53 6.25
N PHE A 76 -2.48 -3.81 6.98
CA PHE A 76 -2.64 -5.07 7.69
C PHE A 76 -3.17 -6.19 6.78
N THR A 77 -2.86 -7.45 7.14
CA THR A 77 -3.62 -8.60 6.66
C THR A 77 -5.06 -8.53 7.15
N LYS A 78 -5.98 -9.22 6.49
CA LYS A 78 -7.42 -9.21 6.83
C LYS A 78 -7.70 -9.58 8.30
N ASP A 79 -6.94 -10.52 8.84
CA ASP A 79 -7.06 -10.96 10.23
C ASP A 79 -6.32 -10.06 11.24
N GLY A 80 -5.63 -9.03 10.76
CA GLY A 80 -4.87 -8.07 11.57
C GLY A 80 -3.68 -8.66 12.33
N ARG A 81 -3.23 -9.89 11.98
CA ARG A 81 -2.11 -10.56 12.66
C ARG A 81 -0.75 -10.22 12.09
N SER A 82 -0.72 -9.77 10.84
CA SER A 82 0.51 -9.36 10.17
C SER A 82 0.37 -7.99 9.55
N LEU A 83 1.51 -7.36 9.31
CA LEU A 83 1.62 -6.08 8.62
C LEU A 83 2.44 -6.27 7.34
N TYR A 84 1.90 -5.79 6.23
CA TYR A 84 2.66 -5.63 5.00
C TYR A 84 3.49 -4.37 5.07
N LEU A 85 4.77 -4.50 4.71
CA LEU A 85 5.73 -3.40 4.69
C LEU A 85 6.46 -3.38 3.35
N GLN A 86 6.81 -2.18 2.91
CA GLN A 86 7.97 -1.98 2.06
C GLN A 86 9.17 -1.77 2.99
N SER A 87 10.31 -2.42 2.73
CA SER A 87 11.49 -2.29 3.59
C SER A 87 12.80 -2.55 2.86
N SER A 88 13.75 -1.63 3.00
CA SER A 88 15.15 -1.78 2.58
C SER A 88 16.07 -2.19 3.73
N VAL A 89 15.56 -2.33 4.96
CA VAL A 89 16.39 -2.75 6.09
C VAL A 89 17.05 -4.11 5.80
N ASP A 90 18.36 -4.19 5.98
CA ASP A 90 19.20 -5.34 5.64
C ASP A 90 19.15 -5.75 4.15
N SER A 91 18.89 -4.77 3.25
CA SER A 91 18.85 -5.01 1.80
C SER A 91 19.30 -3.77 1.03
N ASN A 92 19.92 -3.97 -0.14
CA ASN A 92 20.31 -2.86 -1.03
C ASN A 92 19.11 -2.21 -1.73
N THR A 93 18.02 -2.96 -1.91
CA THR A 93 16.77 -2.48 -2.49
C THR A 93 15.61 -2.74 -1.54
N SER A 94 14.57 -1.92 -1.60
CA SER A 94 13.36 -2.16 -0.82
C SER A 94 12.61 -3.39 -1.34
N ARG A 95 12.12 -4.18 -0.39
CA ARG A 95 11.38 -5.42 -0.62
C ARG A 95 9.95 -5.27 -0.13
N PHE A 96 9.04 -6.00 -0.71
CA PHE A 96 7.70 -6.18 -0.17
C PHE A 96 7.72 -7.37 0.78
N VAL A 97 7.42 -7.11 2.04
CA VAL A 97 7.49 -8.12 3.11
C VAL A 97 6.20 -8.17 3.91
N LYS A 98 5.93 -9.33 4.53
CA LYS A 98 4.89 -9.53 5.54
C LYS A 98 5.56 -9.83 6.86
N THR A 99 5.22 -9.09 7.90
CA THR A 99 5.76 -9.25 9.24
C THR A 99 4.67 -9.70 10.21
N ASP A 100 4.85 -10.83 10.84
CA ASP A 100 3.98 -11.33 11.90
C ASP A 100 4.14 -10.46 13.15
N LEU A 101 3.03 -9.95 13.68
CA LEU A 101 3.06 -8.97 14.78
C LEU A 101 3.40 -9.60 16.14
N ALA A 102 3.12 -10.88 16.34
CA ALA A 102 3.37 -11.56 17.60
C ALA A 102 4.82 -12.01 17.72
N THR A 103 5.41 -12.49 16.63
CA THR A 103 6.75 -13.09 16.62
C THR A 103 7.84 -12.19 16.04
N GLY A 104 7.44 -11.18 15.25
CA GLY A 104 8.36 -10.36 14.45
C GLY A 104 8.95 -11.10 13.25
N ALA A 105 8.48 -12.31 12.93
CA ALA A 105 8.97 -13.07 11.78
C ALA A 105 8.63 -12.35 10.47
N VAL A 106 9.64 -12.25 9.58
CA VAL A 106 9.55 -11.55 8.30
C VAL A 106 9.56 -12.57 7.17
N GLU A 107 8.54 -12.50 6.31
CA GLU A 107 8.42 -13.23 5.05
C GLU A 107 8.63 -12.25 3.89
N VAL A 108 9.62 -12.51 3.02
CA VAL A 108 9.79 -11.71 1.80
C VAL A 108 8.84 -12.23 0.73
N ILE A 109 7.87 -11.38 0.32
CA ILE A 109 6.90 -11.73 -0.71
C ILE A 109 7.46 -11.44 -2.10
N ALA A 110 8.11 -10.28 -2.28
CA ALA A 110 8.74 -9.90 -3.53
C ALA A 110 9.94 -8.98 -3.32
N SER A 111 10.92 -9.13 -4.20
CA SER A 111 12.11 -8.28 -4.25
C SER A 111 12.70 -8.27 -5.67
N ASP A 112 13.46 -7.24 -5.99
CA ASP A 112 14.31 -7.17 -7.17
C ASP A 112 15.74 -6.82 -6.72
N PRO A 113 16.80 -7.44 -7.28
CA PRO A 113 18.17 -7.19 -6.81
C PRO A 113 18.71 -5.80 -7.14
N THR A 114 18.05 -5.07 -8.05
CA THR A 114 18.51 -3.79 -8.60
C THR A 114 17.54 -2.65 -8.34
N TYR A 115 16.24 -2.94 -8.28
CA TYR A 115 15.18 -1.94 -8.22
C TYR A 115 14.35 -2.05 -6.94
N ASP A 116 13.98 -0.90 -6.40
CA ASP A 116 13.08 -0.81 -5.27
C ASP A 116 11.66 -1.23 -5.64
N VAL A 117 10.93 -1.82 -4.71
CA VAL A 117 9.48 -1.90 -4.80
C VAL A 117 8.92 -0.48 -4.86
N SER A 118 8.14 -0.17 -5.90
CA SER A 118 7.53 1.14 -6.10
C SER A 118 6.04 1.19 -5.75
N GLY A 119 5.41 0.02 -5.60
CA GLY A 119 4.02 -0.09 -5.20
C GLY A 119 3.55 -1.53 -5.10
N VAL A 120 2.41 -1.69 -4.45
CA VAL A 120 1.75 -2.99 -4.26
C VAL A 120 0.26 -2.83 -4.54
N ILE A 121 -0.31 -3.80 -5.25
CA ILE A 121 -1.75 -3.90 -5.44
C ILE A 121 -2.27 -4.93 -4.45
N ILE A 122 -3.11 -4.47 -3.54
CA ILE A 122 -3.77 -5.30 -2.51
C ILE A 122 -5.24 -5.47 -2.87
N GLU A 123 -5.78 -6.65 -2.80
CA GLU A 123 -7.20 -6.92 -2.98
C GLU A 123 -8.00 -6.22 -1.88
N PRO A 124 -9.06 -5.43 -2.21
CA PRO A 124 -9.72 -4.57 -1.23
C PRO A 124 -10.46 -5.31 -0.11
N ASP A 125 -11.03 -6.49 -0.37
CA ASP A 125 -11.81 -7.24 0.62
C ASP A 125 -10.98 -8.28 1.38
N THR A 126 -10.13 -9.04 0.67
CA THR A 126 -9.33 -10.12 1.27
C THR A 126 -8.03 -9.62 1.87
N ARG A 127 -7.59 -8.42 1.49
CA ARG A 127 -6.28 -7.85 1.83
C ARG A 127 -5.09 -8.67 1.33
N GLU A 128 -5.30 -9.60 0.40
CA GLU A 128 -4.22 -10.37 -0.19
C GLU A 128 -3.50 -9.58 -1.29
N PRO A 129 -2.15 -9.71 -1.38
CA PRO A 129 -1.37 -9.05 -2.41
C PRO A 129 -1.66 -9.64 -3.80
N GLN A 130 -1.97 -8.79 -4.77
CA GLN A 130 -2.27 -9.20 -6.15
C GLN A 130 -1.11 -8.95 -7.11
N ALA A 131 -0.38 -7.86 -6.92
CA ALA A 131 0.80 -7.57 -7.73
C ALA A 131 1.77 -6.65 -6.99
N VAL A 132 3.06 -6.73 -7.37
CA VAL A 132 4.11 -5.83 -6.90
C VAL A 132 4.71 -5.11 -8.10
N MET A 133 4.95 -3.82 -7.95
CA MET A 133 5.44 -2.95 -9.01
C MET A 133 6.89 -2.53 -8.76
N PHE A 134 7.65 -2.47 -9.85
CA PHE A 134 9.04 -2.00 -9.88
C PHE A 134 9.19 -0.97 -10.99
N TYR A 135 9.69 0.21 -10.65
CA TYR A 135 10.05 1.22 -11.64
C TYR A 135 11.45 0.91 -12.17
N LYS A 136 11.49 0.35 -13.39
CA LYS A 136 12.72 0.13 -14.17
C LYS A 136 12.81 1.21 -15.25
N ASP A 137 13.12 0.82 -16.50
CA ASP A 137 12.96 1.73 -17.65
C ASP A 137 11.49 2.12 -17.84
N ARG A 138 10.61 1.22 -17.46
CA ARG A 138 9.15 1.36 -17.39
C ARG A 138 8.64 0.68 -16.13
N LEU A 139 7.38 0.95 -15.77
CA LEU A 139 6.71 0.29 -14.67
C LEU A 139 6.45 -1.19 -15.01
N GLU A 140 7.20 -2.07 -14.36
CA GLU A 140 7.00 -3.52 -14.46
C GLU A 140 6.17 -4.04 -13.29
N ARG A 141 5.42 -5.11 -13.54
CA ARG A 141 4.55 -5.74 -12.55
C ARG A 141 4.87 -7.22 -12.40
N LEU A 142 5.09 -7.64 -11.16
CA LEU A 142 5.11 -9.05 -10.77
C LEU A 142 3.69 -9.42 -10.32
N ILE A 143 2.97 -10.18 -11.13
CA ILE A 143 1.62 -10.66 -10.79
C ILE A 143 1.74 -11.81 -9.79
N LEU A 144 1.10 -11.67 -8.64
CA LEU A 144 1.02 -12.67 -7.57
C LEU A 144 -0.31 -13.44 -7.61
N ASP A 145 -1.39 -12.76 -8.02
CA ASP A 145 -2.74 -13.32 -8.14
C ASP A 145 -3.10 -13.46 -9.62
N GLU A 146 -3.23 -14.71 -10.08
CA GLU A 146 -3.55 -15.01 -11.48
C GLU A 146 -4.92 -14.45 -11.91
N SER A 147 -5.83 -14.18 -10.98
CA SER A 147 -7.17 -13.66 -11.29
C SER A 147 -7.18 -12.29 -11.97
N ILE A 148 -6.08 -11.53 -11.85
CA ILE A 148 -5.95 -10.20 -12.46
C ILE A 148 -5.07 -10.19 -13.73
N ARG A 149 -4.47 -11.32 -14.10
CA ARG A 149 -3.52 -11.41 -15.22
C ARG A 149 -4.16 -10.99 -16.55
N ASP A 150 -5.35 -11.50 -16.84
CA ASP A 150 -6.06 -11.21 -18.09
C ASP A 150 -6.52 -9.74 -18.17
N ASP A 151 -6.83 -9.14 -17.00
CA ASP A 151 -7.17 -7.73 -16.92
C ASP A 151 -5.99 -6.87 -17.34
N PHE A 152 -4.80 -7.12 -16.76
CA PHE A 152 -3.58 -6.42 -17.16
C PHE A 152 -3.20 -6.68 -18.60
N ALA A 153 -3.30 -7.92 -19.09
CA ALA A 153 -3.04 -8.24 -20.50
C ALA A 153 -3.98 -7.49 -21.47
N THR A 154 -5.22 -7.21 -21.05
CA THR A 154 -6.17 -6.41 -21.83
C THR A 154 -5.80 -4.93 -21.79
N LEU A 155 -5.53 -4.41 -20.60
CA LEU A 155 -5.22 -3.01 -20.38
C LEU A 155 -3.88 -2.61 -21.01
N ASP A 156 -2.86 -3.46 -20.97
CA ASP A 156 -1.55 -3.19 -21.59
C ASP A 156 -1.62 -3.03 -23.13
N ARG A 157 -2.69 -3.54 -23.77
CA ARG A 157 -2.94 -3.36 -25.21
C ARG A 157 -3.74 -2.11 -25.53
N LEU A 158 -4.42 -1.52 -24.54
CA LEU A 158 -5.32 -0.41 -24.75
C LEU A 158 -4.58 0.90 -25.05
N GLN A 159 -3.51 1.15 -24.33
CA GLN A 159 -2.79 2.43 -24.38
C GLN A 159 -1.30 2.20 -24.04
N HIS A 160 -0.41 2.97 -24.68
CA HIS A 160 0.99 3.06 -24.27
C HIS A 160 1.12 3.96 -23.03
N GLY A 161 2.03 3.60 -22.15
CA GLY A 161 2.32 4.33 -20.91
C GLY A 161 2.39 3.41 -19.69
N ASP A 162 2.72 3.99 -18.56
CA ASP A 162 2.77 3.28 -17.29
C ASP A 162 1.37 3.18 -16.71
N LEU A 163 0.83 1.97 -16.73
CA LEU A 163 -0.53 1.67 -16.23
C LEU A 163 -0.53 1.53 -14.72
N VAL A 164 -1.39 2.29 -14.07
CA VAL A 164 -1.70 2.14 -12.64
C VAL A 164 -3.21 2.00 -12.42
N ILE A 165 -3.61 1.23 -11.41
CA ILE A 165 -4.98 1.22 -10.91
C ILE A 165 -5.09 2.36 -9.89
N SER A 166 -5.86 3.39 -10.23
CA SER A 166 -6.05 4.56 -9.36
C SER A 166 -7.08 4.29 -8.27
N ASP A 167 -8.12 3.51 -8.59
CA ASP A 167 -9.19 3.17 -7.66
C ASP A 167 -9.99 1.95 -8.13
N ARG A 168 -10.80 1.38 -7.25
CA ARG A 168 -11.66 0.23 -7.52
C ARG A 168 -12.96 0.31 -6.73
N ASP A 169 -14.04 -0.27 -7.27
CA ASP A 169 -15.25 -0.47 -6.48
C ASP A 169 -15.07 -1.63 -5.46
N HIS A 170 -15.91 -1.67 -4.42
CA HIS A 170 -15.86 -2.72 -3.40
C HIS A 170 -16.04 -4.14 -3.96
N ALA A 171 -16.79 -4.27 -5.05
CA ALA A 171 -16.96 -5.56 -5.72
C ALA A 171 -15.75 -5.97 -6.58
N ASN A 172 -14.73 -5.11 -6.65
CA ASN A 172 -13.54 -5.27 -7.49
C ASN A 172 -13.87 -5.61 -8.96
N ARG A 173 -14.99 -5.08 -9.46
CA ARG A 173 -15.51 -5.30 -10.83
C ARG A 173 -15.24 -4.12 -11.74
N THR A 174 -15.22 -2.92 -11.19
CA THR A 174 -14.92 -1.68 -11.92
C THR A 174 -13.64 -1.08 -11.41
N TRP A 175 -12.67 -0.89 -12.32
CA TRP A 175 -11.41 -0.22 -12.00
C TRP A 175 -11.37 1.16 -12.65
N LEU A 176 -10.88 2.14 -11.92
CA LEU A 176 -10.39 3.39 -12.48
C LEU A 176 -8.90 3.21 -12.75
N VAL A 177 -8.52 3.23 -14.02
CA VAL A 177 -7.12 3.05 -14.42
C VAL A 177 -6.57 4.31 -15.04
N ALA A 178 -5.28 4.56 -14.83
CA ALA A 178 -4.58 5.70 -15.38
C ALA A 178 -3.34 5.23 -16.15
N TYR A 179 -3.06 5.90 -17.26
CA TYR A 179 -1.83 5.72 -18.03
C TYR A 179 -1.02 7.00 -17.96
N ASP A 180 0.16 6.92 -17.36
CA ASP A 180 1.16 7.99 -17.41
C ASP A 180 1.98 7.82 -18.67
N THR A 181 2.08 8.87 -19.48
CA THR A 181 2.68 8.83 -20.82
C THR A 181 3.70 9.94 -20.99
N ASP A 182 4.79 9.65 -21.70
CA ASP A 182 5.87 10.62 -21.97
C ASP A 182 5.42 11.76 -22.89
N ALA A 183 4.36 11.54 -23.69
CA ALA A 183 3.98 12.41 -24.80
C ALA A 183 2.63 13.13 -24.64
N GLY A 184 2.09 13.17 -23.41
CA GLY A 184 0.80 13.81 -23.18
C GLY A 184 0.33 13.75 -21.73
N PRO A 185 -0.88 14.23 -21.46
CA PRO A 185 -1.46 14.17 -20.13
C PRO A 185 -1.78 12.73 -19.73
N VAL A 186 -1.84 12.48 -18.42
CA VAL A 186 -2.35 11.22 -17.87
C VAL A 186 -3.76 10.97 -18.39
N ARG A 187 -4.02 9.77 -18.86
CA ARG A 187 -5.30 9.35 -19.42
C ARG A 187 -6.01 8.40 -18.49
N PHE A 188 -7.24 8.71 -18.14
CA PHE A 188 -8.07 7.91 -17.24
C PHE A 188 -9.10 7.11 -18.01
N TYR A 189 -9.33 5.86 -17.57
CA TYR A 189 -10.36 4.99 -18.11
C TYR A 189 -11.11 4.32 -16.97
N ARG A 190 -12.42 4.18 -17.15
CA ARG A 190 -13.22 3.23 -16.38
C ARG A 190 -13.14 1.87 -17.07
N TYR A 191 -12.61 0.89 -16.38
CA TYR A 191 -12.48 -0.47 -16.88
C TYR A 191 -13.48 -1.39 -16.19
N ASP A 192 -14.28 -2.11 -16.95
CA ASP A 192 -15.21 -3.13 -16.48
C ASP A 192 -14.58 -4.50 -16.68
N ARG A 193 -14.32 -5.20 -15.59
CA ARG A 193 -13.60 -6.49 -15.59
C ARG A 193 -14.40 -7.63 -16.19
N ASP A 194 -15.72 -7.62 -16.04
CA ASP A 194 -16.58 -8.69 -16.56
C ASP A 194 -16.62 -8.68 -18.09
N SER A 195 -16.81 -7.50 -18.67
CA SER A 195 -16.87 -7.31 -20.12
C SER A 195 -15.51 -7.04 -20.77
N LYS A 196 -14.46 -6.82 -19.98
CA LYS A 196 -13.11 -6.41 -20.42
C LYS A 196 -13.11 -5.13 -21.25
N ASN A 197 -14.09 -4.24 -21.02
CA ASN A 197 -14.22 -2.98 -21.73
C ASN A 197 -13.67 -1.81 -20.94
N ALA A 198 -12.92 -0.94 -21.60
CA ALA A 198 -12.44 0.32 -21.06
C ALA A 198 -13.11 1.51 -21.75
N THR A 199 -13.60 2.46 -20.96
CA THR A 199 -14.21 3.70 -21.44
C THR A 199 -13.34 4.87 -21.02
N PHE A 200 -12.90 5.68 -21.98
CA PHE A 200 -12.14 6.91 -21.73
C PHE A 200 -12.98 7.92 -20.93
N LEU A 201 -12.35 8.68 -20.00
CA LEU A 201 -12.99 9.68 -19.14
C LEU A 201 -12.56 11.11 -19.48
#